data_8599f5a59e22fc4a3b6eb62833f165df
#
_entry.id   8599f5a59e22fc4a3b6eb62833f165df
#
_cell.length_a   1.000
_cell.length_b   1.000
_cell.length_c   1.000
_cell.angle_alpha   90.00
_cell.angle_beta   90.00
_cell.angle_gamma   90.00
#
_symmetry.space_group_name_H-M   'P 1'
#
loop_
_entity.id
_entity.type
_entity.pdbx_description
1 polymer ?
#
loop_
_entity_poly.entity_id
_entity_poly.type
_entity_poly.pdbx_seq_one_letter_code
_entity_poly.pdbx_strand_id
1 'polypeptide(L)'
;MAKYRDYLPQIDGDFFLTRGGLETTSVLQGNVDVSHCAAIELMKTDKGRARLRAYYAPYIDIARDAGAGFILEAPTWRANTDWGQRLGYTAASLSAANRAAIEMLHGMRIAQENRLPIVVSGSIVPLRDGCKEADEMHPCEAAQYH
;
A
#
# COMPACT_ATOMS: atom_id res chain seq x y z
N MET A 1 5.66 -15.27 -9.99
CA MET A 1 4.19 -15.45 -10.00
C MET A 1 3.61 -14.97 -8.68
N ALA A 2 2.39 -14.40 -8.70
CA ALA A 2 1.70 -14.03 -7.47
C ALA A 2 1.32 -15.29 -6.69
N LYS A 3 1.78 -15.40 -5.44
CA LYS A 3 1.61 -16.60 -4.58
C LYS A 3 0.13 -16.99 -4.38
N TYR A 4 -0.77 -16.01 -4.36
CA TYR A 4 -2.19 -16.19 -4.05
C TYR A 4 -3.09 -15.76 -5.21
N ARG A 5 -2.65 -15.95 -6.47
CA ARG A 5 -3.40 -15.51 -7.65
C ARG A 5 -4.75 -16.19 -7.77
N ASP A 6 -4.78 -17.47 -7.54
CA ASP A 6 -5.96 -18.33 -7.76
C ASP A 6 -6.63 -18.76 -6.45
N TYR A 7 -6.07 -18.36 -5.32
CA TYR A 7 -6.54 -18.73 -3.99
C TYR A 7 -6.18 -17.63 -2.98
N LEU A 8 -7.18 -16.99 -2.42
CA LEU A 8 -7.03 -15.91 -1.43
C LEU A 8 -7.35 -16.45 -0.04
N PRO A 9 -6.36 -16.78 0.80
CA PRO A 9 -6.57 -17.44 2.08
C PRO A 9 -7.46 -16.66 3.06
N GLN A 10 -7.46 -15.32 2.97
CA GLN A 10 -8.33 -14.48 3.78
C GLN A 10 -9.83 -14.61 3.45
N ILE A 11 -10.20 -15.26 2.34
CA ILE A 11 -11.60 -15.50 1.94
C ILE A 11 -12.10 -16.86 2.41
N ASP A 12 -11.20 -17.80 2.68
CA ASP A 12 -11.53 -19.18 3.06
C ASP A 12 -11.73 -19.40 4.56
N GLY A 13 -11.91 -18.32 5.32
CA GLY A 13 -12.24 -18.38 6.75
C GLY A 13 -11.05 -18.24 7.68
N ASP A 14 -9.83 -18.13 7.19
CA ASP A 14 -8.68 -17.80 8.01
C ASP A 14 -8.75 -16.36 8.52
N PHE A 15 -8.28 -16.14 9.74
CA PHE A 15 -8.26 -14.82 10.35
C PHE A 15 -7.03 -14.03 9.90
N PHE A 16 -7.24 -12.85 9.31
CA PHE A 16 -6.20 -11.95 8.85
C PHE A 16 -6.32 -10.58 9.51
N LEU A 17 -5.19 -10.06 9.98
CA LEU A 17 -5.07 -8.68 10.47
C LEU A 17 -4.65 -7.74 9.33
N THR A 18 -5.00 -6.49 9.47
CA THR A 18 -4.55 -5.39 8.60
C THR A 18 -3.79 -4.35 9.40
N ARG A 19 -3.10 -3.45 8.71
CA ARG A 19 -2.44 -2.30 9.34
C ARG A 19 -3.44 -1.24 9.82
N GLY A 20 -2.99 -0.32 10.69
CA GLY A 20 -3.70 0.92 11.00
C GLY A 20 -3.52 2.00 9.90
N GLY A 21 -3.90 3.24 10.19
CA GLY A 21 -3.75 4.37 9.28
C GLY A 21 -2.29 4.76 9.09
N LEU A 22 -1.68 4.44 7.94
CA LEU A 22 -0.28 4.76 7.65
C LEU A 22 -0.03 6.27 7.59
N GLU A 23 -0.86 6.97 6.85
CA GLU A 23 -0.75 8.41 6.65
C GLU A 23 -0.97 9.15 7.98
N THR A 24 -2.00 8.77 8.72
CA THR A 24 -2.32 9.34 10.03
C THR A 24 -1.18 9.11 11.03
N THR A 25 -0.64 7.91 11.10
CA THR A 25 0.50 7.59 11.99
C THR A 25 1.75 8.36 11.59
N SER A 26 2.04 8.48 10.29
CA SER A 26 3.20 9.20 9.79
C SER A 26 3.14 10.70 10.12
N VAL A 27 1.97 11.32 9.98
CA VAL A 27 1.76 12.75 10.27
C VAL A 27 1.73 13.01 11.78
N LEU A 28 0.96 12.24 12.56
CA LEU A 28 0.72 12.52 13.98
C LEU A 28 1.84 12.04 14.89
N GLN A 29 2.48 10.93 14.58
CA GLN A 29 3.50 10.32 15.45
C GLN A 29 4.93 10.47 14.90
N GLY A 30 5.09 10.64 13.59
CA GLY A 30 6.39 10.61 12.93
C GLY A 30 7.02 11.99 12.68
N ASN A 31 6.32 13.10 12.90
CA ASN A 31 6.73 14.45 12.48
C ASN A 31 7.26 14.46 11.02
N VAL A 32 6.69 13.61 10.16
CA VAL A 32 7.04 13.54 8.75
C VAL A 32 5.99 14.32 8.00
N ASP A 33 6.39 15.43 7.45
CA ASP A 33 5.58 16.11 6.45
C ASP A 33 5.53 15.22 5.19
N VAL A 34 4.48 14.41 5.11
CA VAL A 34 4.19 13.65 3.89
C VAL A 34 3.31 14.55 3.05
N SER A 35 3.89 15.18 2.03
CA SER A 35 3.17 16.07 1.12
C SER A 35 1.84 15.45 0.69
N HIS A 36 0.77 16.18 0.93
CA HIS A 36 -0.60 15.75 0.62
C HIS A 36 -1.04 14.42 1.24
N CYS A 37 -0.46 13.97 2.36
CA CYS A 37 -0.72 12.65 2.95
C CYS A 37 -0.47 11.49 1.98
N ALA A 38 0.47 11.62 1.06
CA ALA A 38 0.77 10.61 0.05
C ALA A 38 1.97 9.76 0.48
N ALA A 39 1.71 8.63 1.13
CA ALA A 39 2.75 7.73 1.66
C ALA A 39 3.71 7.20 0.58
N ILE A 40 3.32 7.24 -0.70
CA ILE A 40 4.19 6.90 -1.83
C ILE A 40 5.45 7.76 -1.88
N GLU A 41 5.40 9.00 -1.36
CA GLU A 41 6.55 9.89 -1.28
C GLU A 41 7.72 9.29 -0.47
N LEU A 42 7.42 8.47 0.51
CA LEU A 42 8.43 7.75 1.29
C LEU A 42 9.24 6.76 0.44
N MET A 43 8.72 6.35 -0.71
CA MET A 43 9.44 5.47 -1.62
C MET A 43 10.62 6.15 -2.34
N LYS A 44 10.66 7.49 -2.36
CA LYS A 44 11.71 8.27 -3.06
C LYS A 44 13.10 8.10 -2.43
N THR A 45 13.18 7.81 -1.14
CA THR A 45 14.45 7.74 -0.40
C THR A 45 14.62 6.46 0.39
N ASP A 46 15.88 6.05 0.63
CA ASP A 46 16.18 4.89 1.49
C ASP A 46 15.65 5.09 2.91
N LYS A 47 15.75 6.29 3.45
CA LYS A 47 15.23 6.66 4.77
C LYS A 47 13.70 6.51 4.82
N GLY A 48 13.00 6.92 3.77
CA GLY A 48 11.56 6.75 3.66
C GLY A 48 11.16 5.27 3.59
N ARG A 49 11.85 4.49 2.75
CA ARG A 49 11.63 3.03 2.66
C ARG A 49 11.90 2.32 3.98
N ALA A 50 12.95 2.73 4.71
CA ALA A 50 13.23 2.19 6.05
C ALA A 50 12.11 2.51 7.04
N ARG A 51 11.54 3.71 7.00
CA ARG A 51 10.39 4.11 7.82
C ARG A 51 9.14 3.27 7.51
N LEU A 52 8.85 3.03 6.24
CA LEU A 52 7.73 2.16 5.85
C LEU A 52 7.91 0.75 6.43
N ARG A 53 9.11 0.18 6.32
CA ARG A 53 9.39 -1.13 6.92
C ARG A 53 9.21 -1.12 8.45
N ALA A 54 9.72 -0.09 9.12
CA ALA A 54 9.57 0.08 10.56
C ALA A 54 8.11 0.25 10.98
N TYR A 55 7.29 0.90 10.14
CA TYR A 55 5.85 1.02 10.36
C TYR A 55 5.13 -0.32 10.28
N TYR A 56 5.43 -1.16 9.29
CA TYR A 56 4.76 -2.45 9.13
C TYR A 56 5.20 -3.51 10.15
N ALA A 57 6.43 -3.44 10.63
CA ALA A 57 7.03 -4.48 11.48
C ALA A 57 6.18 -4.83 12.72
N PRO A 58 5.72 -3.88 13.56
CA PRO A 58 4.93 -4.20 14.74
C PRO A 58 3.58 -4.86 14.42
N TYR A 59 2.94 -4.52 13.32
CA TYR A 59 1.68 -5.17 12.89
C TYR A 59 1.92 -6.61 12.46
N ILE A 60 3.01 -6.88 11.76
CA ILE A 60 3.42 -8.24 11.39
C ILE A 60 3.73 -9.06 12.63
N ASP A 61 4.42 -8.46 13.62
CA ASP A 61 4.73 -9.13 14.87
C ASP A 61 3.45 -9.48 15.67
N ILE A 62 2.50 -8.56 15.77
CA ILE A 62 1.19 -8.81 16.38
C ILE A 62 0.45 -9.95 15.68
N ALA A 63 0.41 -9.95 14.35
CA ALA A 63 -0.25 -11.00 13.59
C ALA A 63 0.40 -12.37 13.84
N ARG A 64 1.73 -12.43 13.83
CA ARG A 64 2.49 -13.65 14.12
C ARG A 64 2.21 -14.15 15.53
N ASP A 65 2.25 -13.28 16.53
CA ASP A 65 2.07 -13.64 17.93
C ASP A 65 0.63 -14.09 18.21
N ALA A 66 -0.35 -13.58 17.43
CA ALA A 66 -1.74 -14.01 17.47
C ALA A 66 -2.03 -15.28 16.65
N GLY A 67 -1.05 -15.84 15.92
CA GLY A 67 -1.27 -16.95 15.00
C GLY A 67 -2.19 -16.61 13.82
N ALA A 68 -2.30 -15.32 13.46
CA ALA A 68 -3.15 -14.81 12.39
C ALA A 68 -2.34 -14.58 11.10
N GLY A 69 -3.02 -14.52 9.96
CA GLY A 69 -2.44 -13.99 8.73
C GLY A 69 -2.35 -12.47 8.75
N PHE A 70 -1.65 -11.89 7.78
CA PHE A 70 -1.53 -10.44 7.64
C PHE A 70 -1.76 -9.98 6.20
N ILE A 71 -2.60 -8.95 6.02
CA ILE A 71 -2.76 -8.26 4.75
C ILE A 71 -1.82 -7.06 4.73
N LEU A 72 -0.77 -7.16 3.92
CA LEU A 72 0.24 -6.13 3.75
C LEU A 72 -0.15 -5.22 2.58
N GLU A 73 -0.81 -4.13 2.90
CA GLU A 73 -1.34 -3.17 1.93
C GLU A 73 -0.27 -2.19 1.47
N ALA A 74 -0.21 -1.95 0.17
CA ALA A 74 0.74 -1.03 -0.44
C ALA A 74 0.49 0.43 -0.05
N PRO A 75 1.55 1.26 0.12
CA PRO A 75 1.43 2.68 0.44
C PRO A 75 1.08 3.51 -0.80
N THR A 76 0.06 3.09 -1.56
CA THR A 76 -0.26 3.64 -2.88
C THR A 76 -1.60 4.38 -2.95
N TRP A 77 -2.15 4.78 -1.80
CA TRP A 77 -3.46 5.43 -1.74
C TRP A 77 -3.57 6.68 -2.64
N ARG A 78 -2.59 7.56 -2.68
CA ARG A 78 -2.54 8.74 -3.56
C ARG A 78 -1.47 8.59 -4.67
N ALA A 79 -1.27 7.39 -5.16
CA ALA A 79 -0.31 7.09 -6.22
C ALA A 79 -0.99 6.89 -7.59
N ASN A 80 -2.06 7.66 -7.85
CA ASN A 80 -2.74 7.74 -9.13
C ASN A 80 -2.21 8.90 -9.99
N THR A 81 -2.67 9.01 -11.21
CA THR A 81 -2.18 10.01 -12.19
C THR A 81 -2.36 11.45 -11.70
N ASP A 82 -3.53 11.78 -11.12
CA ASP A 82 -3.85 13.15 -10.70
C ASP A 82 -2.99 13.60 -9.52
N TRP A 83 -2.84 12.75 -8.51
CA TRP A 83 -1.99 13.01 -7.36
C TRP A 83 -0.52 12.94 -7.74
N GLY A 84 -0.15 12.02 -8.63
CA GLY A 84 1.21 11.89 -9.14
C GLY A 84 1.70 13.19 -9.80
N GLN A 85 0.87 13.82 -10.63
CA GLN A 85 1.18 15.11 -11.23
C GLN A 85 1.41 16.21 -10.18
N ARG A 86 0.55 16.31 -9.16
CA ARG A 86 0.70 17.26 -8.05
C ARG A 86 1.97 17.02 -7.22
N LEU A 87 2.42 15.78 -7.13
CA LEU A 87 3.63 15.35 -6.42
C LEU A 87 4.89 15.40 -7.30
N GLY A 88 4.76 15.89 -8.56
CA GLY A 88 5.86 16.04 -9.49
C GLY A 88 6.31 14.74 -10.18
N TYR A 89 5.48 13.69 -10.18
CA TYR A 89 5.77 12.49 -10.94
C TYR A 89 5.38 12.62 -12.41
N THR A 90 6.17 12.02 -13.26
CA THR A 90 5.75 11.63 -14.62
C THR A 90 5.01 10.30 -14.57
N ALA A 91 4.27 9.95 -15.62
CA ALA A 91 3.60 8.64 -15.70
C ALA A 91 4.60 7.48 -15.53
N ALA A 92 5.78 7.59 -16.12
CA ALA A 92 6.83 6.57 -16.01
C ALA A 92 7.39 6.45 -14.57
N SER A 93 7.71 7.59 -13.92
CA SER A 93 8.24 7.57 -12.56
C SER A 93 7.19 7.16 -11.53
N LEU A 94 5.91 7.48 -11.73
CA LEU A 94 4.82 7.02 -10.89
C LEU A 94 4.62 5.51 -11.01
N SER A 95 4.63 4.97 -12.23
CA SER A 95 4.57 3.53 -12.46
C SER A 95 5.75 2.79 -11.81
N ALA A 96 6.96 3.36 -11.90
CA ALA A 96 8.13 2.80 -11.25
C ALA A 96 8.00 2.83 -9.71
N ALA A 97 7.49 3.92 -9.13
CA ALA A 97 7.27 4.04 -7.68
C ALA A 97 6.24 3.03 -7.18
N ASN A 98 5.11 2.86 -7.90
CA ASN A 98 4.10 1.85 -7.56
C ASN A 98 4.69 0.44 -7.60
N ARG A 99 5.47 0.11 -8.64
CA ARG A 99 6.16 -1.20 -8.72
C ARG A 99 7.13 -1.41 -7.56
N ALA A 100 7.97 -0.42 -7.28
CA ALA A 100 8.95 -0.49 -6.18
C ALA A 100 8.26 -0.66 -4.81
N ALA A 101 7.09 -0.06 -4.61
CA ALA A 101 6.30 -0.26 -3.40
C ALA A 101 5.86 -1.73 -3.26
N ILE A 102 5.32 -2.33 -4.30
CA ILE A 102 4.93 -3.76 -4.30
C ILE A 102 6.15 -4.68 -4.12
N GLU A 103 7.27 -4.39 -4.76
CA GLU A 103 8.51 -5.15 -4.62
C GLU A 103 9.04 -5.11 -3.18
N MET A 104 8.99 -3.95 -2.53
CA MET A 104 9.35 -3.81 -1.10
C MET A 104 8.48 -4.70 -0.22
N LEU A 105 7.16 -4.71 -0.43
CA LEU A 105 6.23 -5.54 0.33
C LEU A 105 6.45 -7.04 0.05
N HIS A 106 6.76 -7.41 -1.18
CA HIS A 106 7.14 -8.79 -1.52
C HIS A 106 8.39 -9.22 -0.78
N GLY A 107 9.42 -8.35 -0.68
CA GLY A 107 10.61 -8.61 0.12
C GLY A 107 10.28 -8.83 1.59
N MET A 108 9.39 -8.02 2.16
CA MET A 108 8.93 -8.18 3.55
C MET A 108 8.15 -9.50 3.74
N ARG A 109 7.29 -9.88 2.80
CA ARG A 109 6.58 -11.16 2.83
C ARG A 109 7.54 -12.34 2.81
N ILE A 110 8.54 -12.33 1.91
CA ILE A 110 9.54 -13.40 1.80
C ILE A 110 10.32 -13.56 3.11
N ALA A 111 10.67 -12.46 3.77
CA ALA A 111 11.35 -12.48 5.06
C ALA A 111 10.53 -13.13 6.19
N GLN A 112 9.21 -13.23 6.02
CA GLN A 112 8.28 -13.91 6.95
C GLN A 112 7.79 -15.26 6.43
N GLU A 113 8.33 -15.76 5.33
CA GLU A 113 7.92 -17.06 4.78
C GLU A 113 8.10 -18.16 5.81
N ASN A 114 7.10 -19.03 5.94
CA ASN A 114 6.99 -20.08 6.95
C ASN A 114 6.73 -19.61 8.40
N ARG A 115 6.52 -18.31 8.66
CA ARG A 115 6.17 -17.79 9.99
C ARG A 115 4.70 -17.43 10.11
N LEU A 116 4.15 -16.75 9.09
CA LEU A 116 2.73 -16.43 8.99
C LEU A 116 2.34 -16.24 7.51
N PRO A 117 1.08 -16.50 7.13
CA PRO A 117 0.61 -16.18 5.80
C PRO A 117 0.50 -14.65 5.63
N ILE A 118 1.17 -14.10 4.60
CA ILE A 118 1.05 -12.69 4.24
C ILE A 118 0.52 -12.57 2.81
N VAL A 119 -0.59 -11.85 2.68
CA VAL A 119 -1.15 -11.41 1.39
C VAL A 119 -0.69 -9.99 1.10
N VAL A 120 -0.08 -9.74 -0.05
CA VAL A 120 0.25 -8.39 -0.51
C VAL A 120 -0.95 -7.85 -1.28
N SER A 121 -1.47 -6.71 -0.84
CA SER A 121 -2.62 -6.02 -1.44
C SER A 121 -2.19 -4.70 -2.05
N GLY A 122 -2.65 -4.40 -3.26
CA GLY A 122 -2.61 -3.07 -3.86
C GLY A 122 -3.81 -2.23 -3.39
N SER A 123 -3.66 -0.90 -3.44
CA SER A 123 -4.76 0.02 -3.20
C SER A 123 -5.23 0.59 -4.53
N ILE A 124 -6.39 0.14 -4.98
CA ILE A 124 -7.08 0.74 -6.14
C ILE A 124 -7.93 1.89 -5.61
N VAL A 125 -7.65 3.09 -6.08
CA VAL A 125 -8.29 4.32 -5.57
C VAL A 125 -9.12 4.97 -6.66
N PRO A 126 -10.17 5.73 -6.27
CA PRO A 126 -10.97 6.46 -7.24
C PRO A 126 -10.14 7.50 -7.98
N LEU A 127 -10.58 7.86 -9.17
CA LEU A 127 -10.09 9.04 -9.87
C LEU A 127 -10.24 10.28 -8.97
N ARG A 128 -9.27 11.18 -8.99
CA ARG A 128 -9.26 12.42 -8.22
C ARG A 128 -9.11 12.21 -6.70
N ASP A 129 -9.94 12.89 -5.90
CA ASP A 129 -9.83 12.87 -4.44
C ASP A 129 -10.94 11.99 -3.84
N GLY A 130 -10.59 10.85 -3.29
CA GLY A 130 -11.52 9.92 -2.65
C GLY A 130 -12.25 10.46 -1.42
N CYS A 131 -11.88 11.67 -0.94
CA CYS A 131 -12.55 12.36 0.15
C CYS A 131 -13.62 13.38 -0.34
N LYS A 132 -13.82 13.52 -1.65
CA LYS A 132 -14.80 14.40 -2.27
C LYS A 132 -15.77 13.59 -3.10
N GLU A 133 -17.00 14.11 -3.24
CA GLU A 133 -17.93 13.58 -4.23
C GLU A 133 -17.26 13.57 -5.60
N ALA A 134 -17.24 12.40 -6.21
CA ALA A 134 -16.71 12.23 -7.56
C ALA A 134 -17.83 12.58 -8.57
N ASP A 135 -17.48 13.29 -9.63
CA ASP A 135 -18.34 13.35 -10.81
C ASP A 135 -18.55 11.93 -11.33
N GLU A 136 -19.72 11.65 -11.90
CA GLU A 136 -19.99 10.37 -12.54
C GLU A 136 -18.95 10.11 -13.64
N MET A 137 -18.33 8.94 -13.57
CA MET A 137 -17.35 8.50 -14.56
C MET A 137 -18.02 7.47 -15.48
N HIS A 138 -17.84 7.65 -16.79
CA HIS A 138 -18.33 6.64 -17.74
C HIS A 138 -17.57 5.31 -17.54
N PRO A 139 -18.25 4.14 -17.58
CA PRO A 139 -17.60 2.84 -17.34
C PRO A 139 -16.36 2.58 -18.19
N CYS A 140 -16.34 3.06 -19.45
CA CYS A 140 -15.15 2.93 -20.31
C CYS A 140 -13.95 3.76 -19.82
N GLU A 141 -14.18 4.93 -19.25
CA GLU A 141 -13.13 5.77 -18.66
C GLU A 141 -12.58 5.11 -17.40
N ALA A 142 -13.45 4.57 -16.55
CA ALA A 142 -13.04 3.83 -15.36
C ALA A 142 -12.16 2.62 -15.73
N ALA A 143 -12.56 1.85 -16.75
CA ALA A 143 -11.80 0.71 -17.24
C ALA A 143 -10.43 1.07 -17.84
N GLN A 144 -10.31 2.25 -18.44
CA GLN A 144 -9.01 2.75 -18.95
C GLN A 144 -8.12 3.31 -17.85
N TYR A 145 -8.73 3.85 -16.79
CA TYR A 145 -8.00 4.44 -15.66
C TYR A 145 -7.42 3.36 -14.73
N HIS A 146 -8.14 2.28 -14.48
CA HIS A 146 -7.78 1.16 -13.61
C HIS A 146 -7.19 -0.01 -14.39
#